data_534dfd1d323fb262871a7ad260e35604
#
_entry.id   534dfd1d323fb262871a7ad260e35604
#
_cell.length_a   1.000
_cell.length_b   1.000
_cell.length_c   1.000
_cell.angle_alpha   90.00
_cell.angle_beta   90.00
_cell.angle_gamma   90.00
#
_symmetry.space_group_name_H-M   'P 1'
#
loop_
_entity.id
_entity.type
_entity.pdbx_description
1 polymer ?
#
loop_
_entity_poly.entity_id
_entity_poly.type
_entity_poly.pdbx_seq_one_letter_code
_entity_poly.pdbx_strand_id
1 'polypeptide(L)'
;MSFSFEIEPSINGESIAYFRIMRPEMRNAVNYDVMSGLEEFLDRIEDDPEISFAVISGEGNLAFCSGGDLSDFHGFQTAEDAWPMLSRGAKILYRIATLPMPTIALINGAAVGGGCELATACDYRLVASHAKAGFIQGTLAITSGWGGATLLFEKNSPHDQLLQLTSRASVHSADKLKELGWATEVYNGDADAALDQFLAPMLKVHRNVHRAYKSIATRKWQANNLREAMQEEARVCSVLWESDAHHEAVQRFLTKNK
;
A
#
# COMPACT_ATOMS: atom_id res chain seq x y z
N MET A 1 -15.54 -0.33 14.01
CA MET A 1 -14.10 -0.62 14.15
C MET A 1 -13.50 -0.43 12.77
N SER A 2 -12.46 0.40 12.62
CA SER A 2 -11.92 0.78 11.29
C SER A 2 -10.96 -0.24 10.70
N PHE A 3 -10.52 -1.22 11.46
CA PHE A 3 -9.61 -2.29 11.06
C PHE A 3 -9.78 -3.53 11.95
N SER A 4 -9.26 -4.66 11.48
CA SER A 4 -9.02 -5.85 12.28
C SER A 4 -7.64 -6.40 11.94
N PHE A 5 -7.01 -7.11 12.89
CA PHE A 5 -5.86 -7.95 12.57
C PHE A 5 -5.89 -9.21 13.42
N GLU A 6 -5.32 -10.27 12.89
CA GLU A 6 -5.23 -11.58 13.50
C GLU A 6 -3.96 -12.30 13.07
N ILE A 7 -3.54 -13.26 13.87
CA ILE A 7 -2.41 -14.13 13.57
C ILE A 7 -2.92 -15.56 13.60
N GLU A 8 -2.90 -16.21 12.45
CA GLU A 8 -3.40 -17.56 12.28
C GLU A 8 -2.25 -18.56 12.16
N PRO A 9 -2.39 -19.72 12.81
CA PRO A 9 -1.45 -20.81 12.61
C PRO A 9 -1.61 -21.36 11.18
N SER A 10 -0.48 -21.50 10.50
CA SER A 10 -0.40 -22.11 9.18
C SER A 10 0.09 -23.57 9.28
N ILE A 11 0.18 -24.22 8.14
CA ILE A 11 0.75 -25.57 8.01
C ILE A 11 2.19 -25.56 8.54
N ASN A 12 2.60 -26.61 9.24
CA ASN A 12 3.95 -26.79 9.81
C ASN A 12 4.32 -25.91 11.02
N GLY A 13 3.33 -25.35 11.76
CA GLY A 13 3.58 -24.57 12.98
C GLY A 13 4.13 -23.15 12.69
N GLU A 14 4.05 -22.70 11.47
CA GLU A 14 4.31 -21.32 11.08
C GLU A 14 3.03 -20.49 11.22
N SER A 15 3.14 -19.16 11.27
CA SER A 15 1.98 -18.28 11.40
C SER A 15 1.94 -17.27 10.26
N ILE A 16 0.72 -16.88 9.87
CA ILE A 16 0.46 -15.81 8.93
C ILE A 16 -0.29 -14.71 9.67
N ALA A 17 0.19 -13.49 9.54
CA ALA A 17 -0.44 -12.32 10.13
C ALA A 17 -1.31 -11.61 9.09
N TYR A 18 -2.55 -11.30 9.44
CA TYR A 18 -3.52 -10.64 8.56
C TYR A 18 -3.89 -9.28 9.14
N PHE A 19 -3.89 -8.26 8.29
CA PHE A 19 -4.46 -6.95 8.59
C PHE A 19 -5.54 -6.64 7.57
N ARG A 20 -6.73 -6.23 8.03
CA ARG A 20 -7.85 -5.88 7.16
C ARG A 20 -8.38 -4.49 7.50
N ILE A 21 -8.47 -3.62 6.49
CA ILE A 21 -9.17 -2.35 6.61
C ILE A 21 -10.67 -2.63 6.59
N MET A 22 -11.40 -2.20 7.62
CA MET A 22 -12.82 -2.53 7.85
C MET A 22 -13.73 -1.30 7.67
N ARG A 23 -13.60 -0.62 6.51
CA ARG A 23 -14.37 0.59 6.17
C ARG A 23 -14.96 0.51 4.75
N PRO A 24 -15.73 -0.56 4.41
CA PRO A 24 -16.21 -0.77 3.05
C PRO A 24 -17.11 0.37 2.55
N GLU A 25 -17.89 1.02 3.42
CA GLU A 25 -18.73 2.18 3.12
C GLU A 25 -17.92 3.41 2.67
N MET A 26 -16.67 3.53 3.14
CA MET A 26 -15.71 4.56 2.73
C MET A 26 -14.66 4.01 1.75
N ARG A 27 -14.96 2.89 1.07
CA ARG A 27 -14.06 2.20 0.14
C ARG A 27 -12.68 1.91 0.76
N ASN A 28 -12.69 1.55 2.04
CA ASN A 28 -11.49 1.26 2.83
C ASN A 28 -10.46 2.40 2.84
N ALA A 29 -10.93 3.66 2.84
CA ALA A 29 -10.07 4.83 2.97
C ALA A 29 -9.32 4.81 4.31
N VAL A 30 -8.06 5.24 4.29
CA VAL A 30 -7.18 5.32 5.46
C VAL A 30 -7.41 6.63 6.20
N ASN A 31 -7.91 6.54 7.41
CA ASN A 31 -7.99 7.61 8.39
C ASN A 31 -6.96 7.41 9.50
N TYR A 32 -6.97 8.27 10.51
CA TYR A 32 -6.04 8.14 11.65
C TYR A 32 -6.21 6.84 12.45
N ASP A 33 -7.43 6.29 12.55
CA ASP A 33 -7.67 5.00 13.22
C ASP A 33 -7.00 3.86 12.46
N VAL A 34 -7.12 3.83 11.11
CA VAL A 34 -6.46 2.82 10.29
C VAL A 34 -4.93 2.97 10.36
N MET A 35 -4.40 4.20 10.39
CA MET A 35 -2.96 4.42 10.59
C MET A 35 -2.49 3.87 11.93
N SER A 36 -3.24 4.14 13.01
CA SER A 36 -2.93 3.60 14.34
C SER A 36 -3.00 2.07 14.38
N GLY A 37 -4.00 1.49 13.70
CA GLY A 37 -4.14 0.04 13.58
C GLY A 37 -2.99 -0.60 12.82
N LEU A 38 -2.51 0.04 11.73
CA LEU A 38 -1.33 -0.44 11.01
C LEU A 38 -0.07 -0.38 11.89
N GLU A 39 0.11 0.68 12.66
CA GLU A 39 1.24 0.78 13.61
C GLU A 39 1.17 -0.31 14.68
N GLU A 40 0.00 -0.52 15.30
CA GLU A 40 -0.23 -1.59 16.29
C GLU A 40 0.05 -2.98 15.70
N PHE A 41 -0.45 -3.25 14.50
CA PHE A 41 -0.18 -4.49 13.77
C PHE A 41 1.32 -4.69 13.54
N LEU A 42 2.02 -3.66 13.06
CA LEU A 42 3.46 -3.72 12.80
C LEU A 42 4.25 -3.94 14.09
N ASP A 43 3.91 -3.24 15.19
CA ASP A 43 4.52 -3.43 16.51
C ASP A 43 4.36 -4.88 17.02
N ARG A 44 3.22 -5.51 16.69
CA ARG A 44 2.94 -6.88 17.11
C ARG A 44 3.72 -7.93 16.34
N ILE A 45 4.05 -7.67 15.05
CA ILE A 45 4.58 -8.72 14.15
C ILE A 45 6.06 -8.56 13.78
N GLU A 46 6.63 -7.33 13.86
CA GLU A 46 7.98 -7.10 13.31
C GLU A 46 9.07 -7.90 13.98
N ASP A 47 8.96 -8.13 15.31
CA ASP A 47 9.92 -8.89 16.10
C ASP A 47 9.50 -10.34 16.35
N ASP A 48 8.34 -10.77 15.86
CA ASP A 48 7.85 -12.14 16.06
C ASP A 48 8.52 -13.11 15.07
N PRO A 49 9.38 -14.03 15.55
CA PRO A 49 10.11 -14.94 14.67
C PRO A 49 9.22 -16.03 14.06
N GLU A 50 8.02 -16.25 14.59
CA GLU A 50 7.12 -17.31 14.13
C GLU A 50 6.27 -16.88 12.92
N ILE A 51 6.22 -15.57 12.62
CA ILE A 51 5.49 -15.05 11.47
C ILE A 51 6.26 -15.30 10.17
N SER A 52 5.65 -16.03 9.24
CA SER A 52 6.20 -16.35 7.92
C SER A 52 5.82 -15.34 6.85
N PHE A 53 4.58 -14.84 6.91
CA PHE A 53 4.02 -13.87 5.96
C PHE A 53 3.12 -12.88 6.68
N ALA A 54 3.03 -11.66 6.12
CA ALA A 54 2.04 -10.68 6.53
C ALA A 54 1.15 -10.31 5.33
N VAL A 55 -0.16 -10.33 5.51
CA VAL A 55 -1.17 -10.07 4.48
C VAL A 55 -1.93 -8.81 4.84
N ILE A 56 -2.08 -7.89 3.87
CA ILE A 56 -2.90 -6.68 4.01
C ILE A 56 -4.03 -6.77 3.00
N SER A 57 -5.28 -6.53 3.45
CA SER A 57 -6.48 -6.58 2.62
C SER A 57 -7.47 -5.48 2.99
N GLY A 58 -8.54 -5.37 2.22
CA GLY A 58 -9.70 -4.52 2.52
C GLY A 58 -10.98 -5.34 2.64
N GLU A 59 -11.91 -4.90 3.46
CA GLU A 59 -13.21 -5.55 3.62
C GLU A 59 -14.07 -5.42 2.35
N GLY A 60 -14.80 -6.48 2.01
CA GLY A 60 -15.71 -6.53 0.86
C GLY A 60 -14.95 -6.76 -0.47
N ASN A 61 -15.57 -6.37 -1.59
CA ASN A 61 -15.05 -6.62 -2.94
C ASN A 61 -15.00 -5.37 -3.84
N LEU A 62 -15.33 -4.19 -3.30
CA LEU A 62 -15.36 -2.94 -4.08
C LEU A 62 -14.00 -2.24 -4.08
N ALA A 63 -13.31 -2.27 -2.96
CA ALA A 63 -12.02 -1.61 -2.82
C ALA A 63 -11.11 -2.37 -1.85
N PHE A 64 -9.85 -2.47 -2.22
CA PHE A 64 -8.75 -2.75 -1.31
C PHE A 64 -8.53 -1.53 -0.41
N CYS A 65 -8.27 -0.37 -1.04
CA CYS A 65 -8.09 0.92 -0.37
C CYS A 65 -8.18 2.07 -1.38
N SER A 66 -8.98 3.09 -1.07
CA SER A 66 -9.15 4.27 -1.92
C SER A 66 -8.17 5.41 -1.62
N GLY A 67 -7.19 5.19 -0.75
CA GLY A 67 -6.22 6.21 -0.33
C GLY A 67 -6.57 6.87 0.98
N GLY A 68 -6.05 8.07 1.22
CA GLY A 68 -6.37 8.86 2.42
C GLY A 68 -7.83 9.29 2.45
N ASP A 69 -8.40 9.31 3.66
CA ASP A 69 -9.79 9.74 3.86
C ASP A 69 -9.90 11.25 3.69
N LEU A 70 -10.47 11.67 2.56
CA LEU A 70 -10.64 13.10 2.28
C LEU A 70 -11.54 13.80 3.31
N SER A 71 -12.45 13.10 3.99
CA SER A 71 -13.26 13.72 5.03
C SER A 71 -12.45 14.16 6.25
N ASP A 72 -11.37 13.42 6.56
CA ASP A 72 -10.46 13.74 7.66
C ASP A 72 -9.36 14.75 7.22
N PHE A 73 -8.94 14.71 5.94
CA PHE A 73 -7.73 15.40 5.49
C PHE A 73 -7.97 16.63 4.61
N HIS A 74 -9.20 16.81 4.05
CA HIS A 74 -9.49 17.95 3.17
C HIS A 74 -9.41 19.33 3.84
N GLY A 75 -9.44 19.37 5.18
CA GLY A 75 -9.31 20.60 5.95
C GLY A 75 -7.88 21.13 6.03
N PHE A 76 -6.88 20.36 5.63
CA PHE A 76 -5.49 20.80 5.62
C PHE A 76 -5.25 21.79 4.49
N GLN A 77 -4.78 22.99 4.84
CA GLN A 77 -4.59 24.08 3.88
C GLN A 77 -3.12 24.39 3.61
N THR A 78 -2.24 24.07 4.54
CA THR A 78 -0.81 24.38 4.47
C THR A 78 0.03 23.10 4.40
N ALA A 79 1.30 23.27 4.00
CA ALA A 79 2.27 22.19 4.05
C ALA A 79 2.49 21.66 5.49
N GLU A 80 2.46 22.57 6.46
CA GLU A 80 2.59 22.21 7.87
C GLU A 80 1.40 21.40 8.38
N ASP A 81 0.16 21.69 7.94
CA ASP A 81 -1.02 20.89 8.28
C ASP A 81 -0.96 19.47 7.71
N ALA A 82 -0.54 19.33 6.45
CA ALA A 82 -0.51 18.06 5.75
C ALA A 82 0.69 17.17 6.17
N TRP A 83 1.81 17.78 6.54
CA TRP A 83 3.07 17.09 6.85
C TRP A 83 2.94 15.98 7.90
N PRO A 84 2.28 16.17 9.07
CA PRO A 84 2.18 15.11 10.08
C PRO A 84 1.53 13.83 9.54
N MET A 85 0.46 13.96 8.76
CA MET A 85 -0.24 12.84 8.15
C MET A 85 0.61 12.16 7.08
N LEU A 86 1.20 12.93 6.16
CA LEU A 86 2.01 12.40 5.07
C LEU A 86 3.26 11.70 5.60
N SER A 87 3.99 12.34 6.53
CA SER A 87 5.20 11.77 7.13
C SER A 87 4.90 10.51 7.95
N ARG A 88 3.73 10.44 8.62
CA ARG A 88 3.27 9.24 9.34
C ARG A 88 2.99 8.10 8.36
N GLY A 89 2.26 8.38 7.27
CA GLY A 89 2.01 7.40 6.21
C GLY A 89 3.32 6.85 5.62
N ALA A 90 4.28 7.71 5.31
CA ALA A 90 5.59 7.30 4.81
C ALA A 90 6.36 6.41 5.79
N LYS A 91 6.28 6.69 7.11
CA LYS A 91 6.87 5.81 8.14
C LYS A 91 6.21 4.44 8.19
N ILE A 92 4.87 4.39 8.11
CA ILE A 92 4.11 3.13 8.10
C ILE A 92 4.51 2.30 6.87
N LEU A 93 4.50 2.90 5.67
CA LEU A 93 4.84 2.19 4.44
C LEU A 93 6.31 1.73 4.42
N TYR A 94 7.22 2.53 4.96
CA TYR A 94 8.61 2.12 5.14
C TYR A 94 8.71 0.87 6.03
N ARG A 95 8.00 0.83 7.18
CA ARG A 95 7.97 -0.34 8.07
C ARG A 95 7.42 -1.57 7.35
N ILE A 96 6.29 -1.44 6.61
CA ILE A 96 5.73 -2.54 5.82
C ILE A 96 6.76 -3.06 4.81
N ALA A 97 7.41 -2.17 4.06
CA ALA A 97 8.40 -2.55 3.05
C ALA A 97 9.62 -3.25 3.66
N THR A 98 10.00 -2.89 4.88
CA THR A 98 11.20 -3.41 5.56
C THR A 98 10.94 -4.48 6.61
N LEU A 99 9.68 -4.95 6.76
CA LEU A 99 9.38 -6.11 7.62
C LEU A 99 10.30 -7.27 7.30
N PRO A 100 10.73 -8.05 8.30
CA PRO A 100 11.67 -9.14 8.08
C PRO A 100 11.05 -10.33 7.30
N MET A 101 9.72 -10.48 7.32
CA MET A 101 9.00 -11.49 6.53
C MET A 101 8.43 -10.89 5.24
N PRO A 102 8.18 -11.69 4.19
CA PRO A 102 7.49 -11.22 2.99
C PRO A 102 6.07 -10.74 3.29
N THR A 103 5.64 -9.70 2.56
CA THR A 103 4.35 -9.05 2.70
C THR A 103 3.52 -9.17 1.43
N ILE A 104 2.20 -9.37 1.57
CA ILE A 104 1.26 -9.55 0.47
C ILE A 104 0.16 -8.50 0.57
N ALA A 105 -0.08 -7.75 -0.50
CA ALA A 105 -1.32 -7.00 -0.69
C ALA A 105 -2.31 -7.91 -1.41
N LEU A 106 -3.38 -8.32 -0.73
CA LEU A 106 -4.49 -9.08 -1.31
C LEU A 106 -5.54 -8.09 -1.80
N ILE A 107 -5.47 -7.75 -3.08
CA ILE A 107 -6.21 -6.65 -3.70
C ILE A 107 -7.55 -7.18 -4.21
N ASN A 108 -8.57 -7.08 -3.37
CA ASN A 108 -9.94 -7.56 -3.57
C ASN A 108 -10.83 -6.58 -4.36
N GLY A 109 -10.34 -5.39 -4.69
CA GLY A 109 -11.07 -4.34 -5.40
C GLY A 109 -10.17 -3.17 -5.74
N ALA A 110 -10.73 -1.97 -5.92
CA ALA A 110 -9.96 -0.79 -6.32
C ALA A 110 -8.83 -0.45 -5.33
N ALA A 111 -7.62 -0.18 -5.84
CA ALA A 111 -6.46 0.29 -5.08
C ALA A 111 -5.94 1.58 -5.71
N VAL A 112 -6.33 2.75 -5.19
CA VAL A 112 -6.04 4.04 -5.84
C VAL A 112 -5.39 5.03 -4.89
N GLY A 113 -4.57 5.92 -5.42
CA GLY A 113 -3.88 6.93 -4.63
C GLY A 113 -3.02 6.28 -3.53
N GLY A 114 -3.21 6.68 -2.27
CA GLY A 114 -2.54 6.08 -1.12
C GLY A 114 -2.79 4.56 -0.96
N GLY A 115 -3.92 4.04 -1.48
CA GLY A 115 -4.17 2.59 -1.52
C GLY A 115 -3.24 1.87 -2.50
N CYS A 116 -2.91 2.50 -3.63
CA CYS A 116 -1.90 1.99 -4.56
C CYS A 116 -0.49 2.07 -3.94
N GLU A 117 -0.20 3.12 -3.15
CA GLU A 117 1.05 3.25 -2.38
C GLU A 117 1.18 2.14 -1.32
N LEU A 118 0.10 1.89 -0.54
CA LEU A 118 0.06 0.82 0.46
C LEU A 118 0.32 -0.56 -0.18
N ALA A 119 -0.35 -0.85 -1.30
CA ALA A 119 -0.13 -2.09 -2.05
C ALA A 119 1.31 -2.19 -2.59
N THR A 120 1.91 -1.07 -3.03
CA THR A 120 3.29 -1.01 -3.51
C THR A 120 4.31 -1.24 -2.37
N ALA A 121 3.96 -0.89 -1.14
CA ALA A 121 4.80 -1.17 0.03
C ALA A 121 4.96 -2.68 0.28
N CYS A 122 3.96 -3.50 -0.05
CA CYS A 122 4.05 -4.96 0.05
C CYS A 122 5.01 -5.56 -1.00
N ASP A 123 5.54 -6.76 -0.73
CA ASP A 123 6.42 -7.47 -1.65
C ASP A 123 5.65 -8.05 -2.84
N TYR A 124 4.49 -8.64 -2.57
CA TYR A 124 3.61 -9.26 -3.55
C TYR A 124 2.27 -8.54 -3.62
N ARG A 125 1.67 -8.49 -4.81
CA ARG A 125 0.34 -7.92 -5.08
C ARG A 125 -0.47 -8.95 -5.85
N LEU A 126 -1.42 -9.60 -5.13
CA LEU A 126 -2.41 -10.49 -5.73
C LEU A 126 -3.65 -9.67 -6.06
N VAL A 127 -3.97 -9.53 -7.33
CA VAL A 127 -4.98 -8.57 -7.81
C VAL A 127 -6.19 -9.31 -8.36
N ALA A 128 -7.37 -9.05 -7.82
CA ALA A 128 -8.61 -9.56 -8.39
C ALA A 128 -8.78 -9.08 -9.84
N SER A 129 -9.21 -9.95 -10.75
CA SER A 129 -9.31 -9.63 -12.20
C SER A 129 -10.23 -8.44 -12.50
N HIS A 130 -11.24 -8.20 -11.65
CA HIS A 130 -12.13 -7.04 -11.77
C HIS A 130 -11.57 -5.75 -11.16
N ALA A 131 -10.51 -5.86 -10.35
CA ALA A 131 -9.92 -4.73 -9.66
C ALA A 131 -9.17 -3.79 -10.61
N LYS A 132 -9.07 -2.54 -10.20
CA LYS A 132 -8.30 -1.50 -10.88
C LYS A 132 -7.38 -0.81 -9.88
N ALA A 133 -6.16 -0.50 -10.28
CA ALA A 133 -5.25 0.26 -9.43
C ALA A 133 -4.52 1.36 -10.20
N GLY A 134 -4.04 2.36 -9.47
CA GLY A 134 -3.25 3.44 -10.06
C GLY A 134 -2.88 4.55 -9.09
N PHE A 135 -1.80 5.22 -9.42
CA PHE A 135 -1.35 6.44 -8.76
C PHE A 135 -2.12 7.62 -9.35
N ILE A 136 -3.25 7.98 -8.73
CA ILE A 136 -4.18 9.00 -9.24
C ILE A 136 -4.00 10.38 -8.61
N GLN A 137 -3.00 10.56 -7.75
CA GLN A 137 -2.76 11.79 -6.99
C GLN A 137 -2.60 13.02 -7.89
N GLY A 138 -2.06 12.86 -9.09
CA GLY A 138 -1.95 13.93 -10.08
C GLY A 138 -3.31 14.53 -10.50
N THR A 139 -4.42 13.80 -10.34
CA THR A 139 -5.78 14.37 -10.56
C THR A 139 -6.16 15.39 -9.49
N LEU A 140 -5.48 15.36 -8.35
CA LEU A 140 -5.60 16.33 -7.25
C LEU A 140 -4.41 17.31 -7.22
N ALA A 141 -3.61 17.38 -8.29
CA ALA A 141 -2.43 18.24 -8.41
C ALA A 141 -1.35 18.03 -7.33
N ILE A 142 -1.26 16.82 -6.79
CA ILE A 142 -0.19 16.41 -5.86
C ILE A 142 0.52 15.15 -6.36
N THR A 143 1.68 14.85 -5.77
CA THR A 143 2.37 13.56 -5.94
C THR A 143 1.83 12.51 -4.97
N SER A 144 2.31 11.28 -5.05
CA SER A 144 2.26 10.34 -3.93
C SER A 144 2.92 10.97 -2.69
N GLY A 145 2.38 10.66 -1.52
CA GLY A 145 2.79 11.35 -0.30
C GLY A 145 3.16 10.41 0.86
N TRP A 146 3.04 9.11 0.66
CA TRP A 146 3.44 8.10 1.64
C TRP A 146 4.70 7.33 1.22
N GLY A 147 5.45 7.85 0.24
CA GLY A 147 6.66 7.22 -0.26
C GLY A 147 6.41 6.13 -1.30
N GLY A 148 5.19 6.06 -1.83
CA GLY A 148 4.78 4.98 -2.75
C GLY A 148 5.47 5.03 -4.09
N ALA A 149 5.76 6.23 -4.64
CA ALA A 149 6.53 6.35 -5.88
C ALA A 149 7.99 5.97 -5.66
N THR A 150 8.62 6.40 -4.57
CA THR A 150 9.96 5.97 -4.19
C THR A 150 10.06 4.45 -4.14
N LEU A 151 9.12 3.77 -3.46
CA LEU A 151 9.05 2.31 -3.41
C LEU A 151 8.80 1.68 -4.79
N LEU A 152 7.96 2.30 -5.61
CA LEU A 152 7.68 1.84 -6.97
C LEU A 152 8.96 1.82 -7.81
N PHE A 153 9.74 2.90 -7.79
CA PHE A 153 10.99 3.01 -8.55
C PHE A 153 12.10 2.09 -8.00
N GLU A 154 12.13 1.84 -6.68
CA GLU A 154 13.09 0.91 -6.08
C GLU A 154 12.79 -0.57 -6.37
N LYS A 155 11.51 -0.93 -6.46
CA LYS A 155 11.09 -2.35 -6.59
C LYS A 155 10.89 -2.79 -8.03
N ASN A 156 10.64 -1.88 -8.98
CA ASN A 156 10.18 -2.21 -10.31
C ASN A 156 11.02 -1.52 -11.40
N SER A 157 10.94 -2.06 -12.60
CA SER A 157 11.52 -1.51 -13.83
C SER A 157 10.69 -2.01 -15.05
N PRO A 158 10.71 -1.32 -16.20
CA PRO A 158 11.59 -0.21 -16.60
C PRO A 158 11.07 1.17 -16.18
N HIS A 159 12.00 2.11 -16.03
CA HIS A 159 11.79 3.45 -15.51
C HIS A 159 10.72 4.27 -16.24
N ASP A 160 10.73 4.25 -17.58
CA ASP A 160 9.78 4.99 -18.41
C ASP A 160 8.32 4.56 -18.20
N GLN A 161 8.08 3.27 -18.00
CA GLN A 161 6.75 2.72 -17.71
C GLN A 161 6.27 3.16 -16.31
N LEU A 162 7.17 3.17 -15.33
CA LEU A 162 6.85 3.62 -13.97
C LEU A 162 6.55 5.12 -13.93
N LEU A 163 7.32 5.93 -14.66
CA LEU A 163 7.06 7.34 -14.79
C LEU A 163 5.72 7.61 -15.49
N GLN A 164 5.35 6.83 -16.52
CA GLN A 164 4.03 6.91 -17.13
C GLN A 164 2.91 6.52 -16.17
N LEU A 165 3.11 5.47 -15.36
CA LEU A 165 2.12 5.01 -14.38
C LEU A 165 1.75 6.12 -13.36
N THR A 166 2.75 6.87 -12.91
CA THR A 166 2.56 7.98 -11.97
C THR A 166 2.09 9.25 -12.65
N SER A 167 2.72 9.67 -13.78
CA SER A 167 2.44 10.96 -14.44
C SER A 167 1.10 11.02 -15.16
N ARG A 168 0.55 9.88 -15.61
CA ARG A 168 -0.77 9.85 -16.26
C ARG A 168 -1.93 9.96 -15.28
N ALA A 169 -1.67 9.75 -13.99
CA ALA A 169 -2.66 9.83 -12.92
C ALA A 169 -3.95 9.04 -13.25
N SER A 170 -3.81 7.85 -13.84
CA SER A 170 -4.92 7.02 -14.33
C SER A 170 -4.95 5.66 -13.65
N VAL A 171 -6.13 5.02 -13.68
CA VAL A 171 -6.29 3.64 -13.22
C VAL A 171 -6.11 2.66 -14.37
N HIS A 172 -5.56 1.49 -14.05
CA HIS A 172 -5.30 0.41 -15.00
C HIS A 172 -6.02 -0.86 -14.56
N SER A 173 -6.37 -1.72 -15.52
CA SER A 173 -6.91 -3.06 -15.25
C SER A 173 -5.85 -3.97 -14.61
N ALA A 174 -6.29 -5.02 -13.94
CA ALA A 174 -5.42 -6.03 -13.34
C ALA A 174 -4.43 -6.62 -14.37
N ASP A 175 -4.90 -6.95 -15.58
CA ASP A 175 -4.06 -7.48 -16.65
C ASP A 175 -2.98 -6.48 -17.09
N LYS A 176 -3.35 -5.20 -17.25
CA LYS A 176 -2.36 -4.16 -17.60
C LYS A 176 -1.32 -3.97 -16.50
N LEU A 177 -1.72 -4.03 -15.23
CA LEU A 177 -0.81 -3.96 -14.09
C LEU A 177 0.12 -5.17 -14.01
N LYS A 178 -0.35 -6.35 -14.43
CA LYS A 178 0.48 -7.57 -14.57
C LYS A 178 1.50 -7.41 -15.71
N GLU A 179 1.06 -6.90 -16.86
CA GLU A 179 1.94 -6.60 -18.00
C GLU A 179 3.05 -5.61 -17.64
N LEU A 180 2.72 -4.58 -16.84
CA LEU A 180 3.67 -3.59 -16.32
C LEU A 180 4.58 -4.12 -15.19
N GLY A 181 4.38 -5.35 -14.73
CA GLY A 181 5.14 -5.94 -13.63
C GLY A 181 4.79 -5.39 -12.24
N TRP A 182 3.73 -4.56 -12.13
CA TRP A 182 3.28 -4.08 -10.82
C TRP A 182 2.49 -5.15 -10.07
N ALA A 183 1.53 -5.81 -10.70
CA ALA A 183 0.83 -6.95 -10.12
C ALA A 183 1.71 -8.21 -10.18
N THR A 184 1.79 -8.95 -9.07
CA THR A 184 2.49 -10.24 -9.01
C THR A 184 1.67 -11.31 -9.69
N GLU A 185 0.38 -11.43 -9.32
CA GLU A 185 -0.57 -12.33 -9.94
C GLU A 185 -1.95 -11.68 -10.08
N VAL A 186 -2.72 -12.16 -11.05
CA VAL A 186 -4.14 -11.81 -11.21
C VAL A 186 -4.96 -13.06 -10.92
N TYR A 187 -5.94 -12.94 -10.03
CA TYR A 187 -6.81 -14.04 -9.65
C TYR A 187 -8.26 -13.79 -10.01
N ASN A 188 -9.00 -14.89 -10.17
CA ASN A 188 -10.45 -14.90 -10.35
C ASN A 188 -11.11 -15.64 -9.19
N GLY A 189 -12.31 -15.21 -8.81
CA GLY A 189 -13.08 -15.86 -7.77
C GLY A 189 -12.69 -15.43 -6.36
N ASP A 190 -12.59 -16.40 -5.47
CA ASP A 190 -12.38 -16.18 -4.04
C ASP A 190 -10.95 -15.75 -3.72
N ALA A 191 -10.81 -14.71 -2.88
CA ALA A 191 -9.54 -14.10 -2.55
C ALA A 191 -8.69 -14.98 -1.61
N ASP A 192 -9.35 -15.64 -0.65
CA ASP A 192 -8.65 -16.47 0.33
C ASP A 192 -8.13 -17.74 -0.36
N ALA A 193 -8.94 -18.34 -1.25
CA ALA A 193 -8.50 -19.48 -2.07
C ALA A 193 -7.30 -19.10 -3.00
N ALA A 194 -7.28 -17.89 -3.56
CA ALA A 194 -6.17 -17.41 -4.37
C ALA A 194 -4.91 -17.20 -3.53
N LEU A 195 -5.04 -16.65 -2.33
CA LEU A 195 -3.95 -16.49 -1.37
C LEU A 195 -3.37 -17.85 -0.97
N ASP A 196 -4.22 -18.81 -0.63
CA ASP A 196 -3.80 -20.18 -0.27
C ASP A 196 -3.02 -20.84 -1.40
N GLN A 197 -3.53 -20.74 -2.64
CA GLN A 197 -2.85 -21.26 -3.82
C GLN A 197 -1.48 -20.61 -4.03
N PHE A 198 -1.39 -19.30 -3.85
CA PHE A 198 -0.14 -18.55 -3.98
C PHE A 198 0.87 -18.94 -2.91
N LEU A 199 0.43 -19.07 -1.66
CA LEU A 199 1.30 -19.39 -0.53
C LEU A 199 1.69 -20.88 -0.47
N ALA A 200 0.89 -21.81 -1.00
CA ALA A 200 1.10 -23.25 -0.87
C ALA A 200 2.52 -23.75 -1.21
N PRO A 201 3.19 -23.30 -2.29
CA PRO A 201 4.58 -23.68 -2.55
C PRO A 201 5.57 -23.04 -1.58
N MET A 202 5.30 -21.79 -1.14
CA MET A 202 6.19 -21.05 -0.23
C MET A 202 6.13 -21.59 1.19
N LEU A 203 4.97 -22.04 1.66
CA LEU A 203 4.81 -22.66 2.98
C LEU A 203 5.54 -24.01 3.13
N LYS A 204 6.06 -24.57 2.03
CA LYS A 204 6.97 -25.73 2.08
C LYS A 204 8.43 -25.34 2.37
N VAL A 205 8.73 -24.05 2.33
CA VAL A 205 10.07 -23.50 2.56
C VAL A 205 10.09 -22.88 3.95
N HIS A 206 11.07 -23.23 4.77
CA HIS A 206 11.19 -22.73 6.12
C HIS A 206 11.29 -21.19 6.16
N ARG A 207 10.54 -20.55 7.06
CA ARG A 207 10.43 -19.09 7.18
C ARG A 207 11.77 -18.33 7.21
N ASN A 208 12.78 -18.90 7.83
CA ASN A 208 14.11 -18.26 7.89
C ASN A 208 14.76 -18.08 6.50
N VAL A 209 14.40 -18.92 5.53
CA VAL A 209 14.85 -18.76 4.13
C VAL A 209 14.19 -17.55 3.50
N HIS A 210 12.88 -17.37 3.68
CA HIS A 210 12.15 -16.18 3.22
C HIS A 210 12.71 -14.92 3.84
N ARG A 211 12.93 -14.91 5.16
CA ARG A 211 13.55 -13.80 5.89
C ARG A 211 14.98 -13.50 5.39
N ALA A 212 15.77 -14.51 5.09
CA ALA A 212 17.10 -14.33 4.53
C ALA A 212 17.07 -13.67 3.16
N TYR A 213 16.19 -14.10 2.25
CA TYR A 213 16.01 -13.45 0.94
C TYR A 213 15.47 -12.03 1.08
N LYS A 214 14.46 -11.80 1.92
CA LYS A 214 13.93 -10.46 2.19
C LYS A 214 15.01 -9.51 2.70
N SER A 215 15.88 -9.98 3.60
CA SER A 215 16.98 -9.17 4.16
C SER A 215 17.97 -8.68 3.11
N ILE A 216 18.12 -9.37 1.98
CA ILE A 216 19.01 -8.93 0.88
C ILE A 216 18.45 -7.63 0.27
N ALA A 217 17.14 -7.61 -0.06
CA ALA A 217 16.49 -6.42 -0.58
C ALA A 217 16.48 -5.27 0.44
N THR A 218 16.11 -5.56 1.69
CA THR A 218 16.03 -4.57 2.77
C THR A 218 17.39 -3.90 3.02
N ARG A 219 18.48 -4.67 3.05
CA ARG A 219 19.83 -4.09 3.21
C ARG A 219 20.22 -3.16 2.06
N LYS A 220 19.86 -3.53 0.81
CA LYS A 220 20.09 -2.67 -0.35
C LYS A 220 19.34 -1.35 -0.20
N TRP A 221 18.06 -1.41 0.17
CA TRP A 221 17.23 -0.22 0.35
C TRP A 221 17.74 0.69 1.49
N GLN A 222 18.16 0.11 2.62
CA GLN A 222 18.74 0.86 3.73
C GLN A 222 20.06 1.54 3.31
N ALA A 223 20.92 0.84 2.56
CA ALA A 223 22.15 1.43 2.03
C ALA A 223 21.90 2.57 1.05
N ASN A 224 20.76 2.59 0.36
CA ASN A 224 20.32 3.63 -0.56
C ASN A 224 19.48 4.73 0.12
N ASN A 225 19.44 4.81 1.44
CA ASN A 225 18.68 5.80 2.21
C ASN A 225 17.18 5.82 1.85
N LEU A 226 16.56 4.65 1.67
CA LEU A 226 15.14 4.52 1.30
C LEU A 226 14.23 5.33 2.23
N ARG A 227 14.48 5.30 3.54
CA ARG A 227 13.66 6.00 4.54
C ARG A 227 13.64 7.51 4.30
N GLU A 228 14.81 8.09 4.08
CA GLU A 228 14.98 9.52 3.81
C GLU A 228 14.34 9.91 2.48
N ALA A 229 14.50 9.08 1.44
CA ALA A 229 13.89 9.32 0.13
C ALA A 229 12.35 9.30 0.21
N MET A 230 11.75 8.37 0.95
CA MET A 230 10.29 8.33 1.18
C MET A 230 9.81 9.54 1.98
N GLN A 231 10.56 10.00 2.97
CA GLN A 231 10.22 11.22 3.73
C GLN A 231 10.35 12.48 2.86
N GLU A 232 11.31 12.54 1.95
CA GLU A 232 11.44 13.65 1.01
C GLU A 232 10.28 13.69 0.01
N GLU A 233 9.84 12.52 -0.49
CA GLU A 233 8.61 12.43 -1.31
C GLU A 233 7.40 13.00 -0.56
N ALA A 234 7.23 12.63 0.73
CA ALA A 234 6.17 13.17 1.57
C ALA A 234 6.27 14.70 1.75
N ARG A 235 7.50 15.22 1.86
CA ARG A 235 7.76 16.67 1.95
C ARG A 235 7.39 17.40 0.68
N VAL A 236 7.79 16.87 -0.47
CA VAL A 236 7.40 17.44 -1.79
C VAL A 236 5.88 17.42 -1.94
N CYS A 237 5.21 16.34 -1.55
CA CYS A 237 3.76 16.25 -1.56
C CYS A 237 3.12 17.33 -0.66
N SER A 238 3.64 17.56 0.56
CA SER A 238 3.08 18.59 1.46
C SER A 238 3.17 20.00 0.88
N VAL A 239 4.25 20.33 0.18
CA VAL A 239 4.39 21.62 -0.53
C VAL A 239 3.38 21.75 -1.67
N LEU A 240 3.14 20.68 -2.43
CA LEU A 240 2.11 20.68 -3.47
C LEU A 240 0.70 20.76 -2.89
N TRP A 241 0.49 20.20 -1.70
CA TRP A 241 -0.80 20.24 -0.98
C TRP A 241 -1.26 21.66 -0.67
N GLU A 242 -0.34 22.56 -0.35
CA GLU A 242 -0.60 23.99 -0.08
C GLU A 242 -0.99 24.79 -1.33
N SER A 243 -0.78 24.25 -2.52
CA SER A 243 -0.99 25.00 -3.77
C SER A 243 -2.47 25.25 -4.09
N ASP A 244 -2.77 26.40 -4.70
CA ASP A 244 -4.12 26.72 -5.23
C ASP A 244 -4.62 25.62 -6.18
N ALA A 245 -3.71 25.06 -6.98
CA ALA A 245 -4.04 23.99 -7.93
C ALA A 245 -4.61 22.75 -7.22
N HIS A 246 -4.07 22.38 -6.06
CA HIS A 246 -4.58 21.29 -5.24
C HIS A 246 -5.96 21.64 -4.67
N HIS A 247 -6.09 22.80 -4.03
CA HIS A 247 -7.35 23.22 -3.41
C HIS A 247 -8.50 23.28 -4.43
N GLU A 248 -8.26 23.82 -5.62
CA GLU A 248 -9.22 23.81 -6.71
C GLU A 248 -9.57 22.40 -7.19
N ALA A 249 -8.58 21.51 -7.29
CA ALA A 249 -8.80 20.13 -7.71
C ALA A 249 -9.66 19.36 -6.70
N VAL A 250 -9.41 19.53 -5.39
CA VAL A 250 -10.22 18.96 -4.31
C VAL A 250 -11.66 19.48 -4.37
N GLN A 251 -11.86 20.78 -4.55
CA GLN A 251 -13.21 21.37 -4.68
C GLN A 251 -13.97 20.78 -5.87
N ARG A 252 -13.33 20.64 -7.02
CA ARG A 252 -13.93 20.00 -8.19
C ARG A 252 -14.30 18.53 -7.93
N PHE A 253 -13.44 17.80 -7.21
CA PHE A 253 -13.69 16.40 -6.86
C PHE A 253 -14.90 16.24 -5.92
N LEU A 254 -14.98 17.06 -4.85
CA LEU A 254 -16.09 17.04 -3.90
C LEU A 254 -17.44 17.44 -4.53
N THR A 255 -17.42 18.35 -5.50
CA THR A 255 -18.64 18.80 -6.21
C THR A 255 -19.19 17.73 -7.15
N LYS A 256 -18.33 16.92 -7.78
CA LYS A 256 -18.74 15.84 -8.70
C LYS A 256 -19.36 14.61 -8.00
N ASN A 257 -19.11 14.45 -6.73
CA ASN A 257 -19.53 13.27 -5.96
C ASN A 257 -20.71 13.57 -5.01
N LYS A 258 -21.31 14.77 -5.14
CA LYS A 258 -22.62 15.13 -4.58
C LYS A 258 -23.71 14.94 -5.62
#